data_12251f22e8944733fcdfe7a4244a8780
#
_entry.id   12251f22e8944733fcdfe7a4244a8780
#
_cell.length_a   1.000
_cell.length_b   1.000
_cell.length_c   1.000
_cell.angle_alpha   90.00
_cell.angle_beta   90.00
_cell.angle_gamma   90.00
#
_symmetry.space_group_name_H-M   'P 1'
#
loop_
_entity.id
_entity.type
_entity.pdbx_description
1 polymer ?
#
loop_
_entity_poly.entity_id
_entity_poly.type
_entity_poly.pdbx_seq_one_letter_code
_entity_poly.pdbx_strand_id
1 'polypeptide(L)'
;MKILVTGAKGFVGKNLCAQLNNIKEGKCVIPGLTGNLEAVYEYDIDSTVEDLDRYCSDCDFVFNLAGVNRPQTPEEFMQGNFGFASLLLDTLKKHGNTCPVMISSSIQATLAGRFGNSEYGRSKKAGEELMFEYGKETGAKVLVYRFPNLFGKWCRPNYNSAVATFCHNIANDLPIQVNDRSVEMELLYIDDLVDEMIAALQGNEHRCAYDGIDVVPVIAGSTSSVIAGSTGDLTGRYCYCPVTHKITLGEIVDLIYSFAEQPKTLMIPEIPENSFAKKLYSTYLSYLPKEKVSFPLKMNVDARGSFTELVHTLNCGQVSINISKPGITKGQHWHNTKWEFFIVVSGHGLIQQRRVGSDEILNFEVSGDKIEAVHMLPGYTHNIINLSDTENLVTVMYCNEIFNPQKPDTYFEPVE
;
A
#
# COMPACT_ATOMS: atom_id res chain seq x y z
N MET A 1 22.81 9.47 -14.79
CA MET A 1 22.98 8.35 -13.84
C MET A 1 22.42 7.07 -14.45
N LYS A 2 23.19 5.99 -14.41
CA LYS A 2 22.82 4.65 -14.91
C LYS A 2 22.78 3.68 -13.74
N ILE A 3 21.68 3.01 -13.55
CA ILE A 3 21.43 2.15 -12.36
C ILE A 3 21.33 0.70 -12.81
N LEU A 4 22.13 -0.18 -12.23
CA LEU A 4 22.02 -1.62 -12.42
C LEU A 4 21.15 -2.23 -11.32
N VAL A 5 20.09 -2.93 -11.70
CA VAL A 5 19.23 -3.70 -10.80
C VAL A 5 19.34 -5.17 -11.16
N THR A 6 19.94 -5.99 -10.30
CA THR A 6 19.96 -7.44 -10.47
C THR A 6 18.77 -8.07 -9.76
N GLY A 7 18.25 -9.19 -10.27
CA GLY A 7 16.97 -9.73 -9.79
C GLY A 7 15.79 -8.82 -10.14
N ALA A 8 15.87 -8.13 -11.27
CA ALA A 8 14.92 -7.10 -11.72
C ALA A 8 13.49 -7.64 -11.88
N LYS A 9 13.32 -8.91 -12.23
CA LYS A 9 12.02 -9.58 -12.37
C LYS A 9 11.48 -10.19 -11.08
N GLY A 10 12.27 -10.12 -10.00
CA GLY A 10 11.87 -10.51 -8.65
C GLY A 10 10.86 -9.53 -8.03
N PHE A 11 10.32 -9.87 -6.86
CA PHE A 11 9.32 -9.04 -6.18
C PHE A 11 9.82 -7.60 -5.90
N VAL A 12 10.99 -7.48 -5.27
CA VAL A 12 11.58 -6.16 -4.96
C VAL A 12 12.05 -5.48 -6.26
N GLY A 13 12.73 -6.23 -7.14
CA GLY A 13 13.26 -5.70 -8.40
C GLY A 13 12.18 -5.06 -9.28
N LYS A 14 11.04 -5.73 -9.48
CA LYS A 14 9.91 -5.19 -10.26
C LYS A 14 9.40 -3.87 -9.72
N ASN A 15 9.22 -3.77 -8.40
CA ASN A 15 8.73 -2.56 -7.77
C ASN A 15 9.76 -1.41 -7.89
N LEU A 16 11.03 -1.69 -7.65
CA LEU A 16 12.10 -0.72 -7.81
C LEU A 16 12.25 -0.25 -9.27
N CYS A 17 12.32 -1.18 -10.22
CA CYS A 17 12.45 -0.83 -11.66
C CYS A 17 11.24 0.00 -12.13
N ALA A 18 10.03 -0.35 -11.71
CA ALA A 18 8.83 0.44 -12.04
C ALA A 18 8.94 1.89 -11.52
N GLN A 19 9.40 2.07 -10.28
CA GLN A 19 9.56 3.40 -9.70
C GLN A 19 10.71 4.18 -10.35
N LEU A 20 11.85 3.54 -10.59
CA LEU A 20 12.97 4.18 -11.31
C LEU A 20 12.55 4.63 -12.73
N ASN A 21 11.78 3.81 -13.44
CA ASN A 21 11.25 4.20 -14.75
C ASN A 21 10.25 5.35 -14.65
N ASN A 22 9.39 5.39 -13.63
CA ASN A 22 8.51 6.54 -13.37
C ASN A 22 9.30 7.85 -13.16
N ILE A 23 10.42 7.78 -12.42
CA ILE A 23 11.31 8.93 -12.19
C ILE A 23 12.00 9.35 -13.50
N LYS A 24 12.54 8.39 -14.25
CA LYS A 24 13.21 8.61 -15.54
C LYS A 24 12.29 9.27 -16.56
N GLU A 25 11.03 8.84 -16.61
CA GLU A 25 10.02 9.37 -17.53
C GLU A 25 9.33 10.67 -17.03
N GLY A 26 9.72 11.17 -15.85
CA GLY A 26 9.15 12.38 -15.25
C GLY A 26 7.73 12.22 -14.70
N LYS A 27 7.21 10.99 -14.58
CA LYS A 27 5.91 10.69 -13.98
C LYS A 27 5.93 10.86 -12.46
N CYS A 28 7.10 10.65 -11.85
CA CYS A 28 7.38 10.91 -10.44
C CYS A 28 8.56 11.89 -10.38
N VAL A 29 8.37 13.03 -9.71
CA VAL A 29 9.39 14.06 -9.61
C VAL A 29 10.12 13.94 -8.28
N ILE A 30 11.42 13.55 -8.34
CA ILE A 30 12.32 13.50 -7.19
C ILE A 30 13.49 14.44 -7.45
N PRO A 31 13.67 15.48 -6.61
CA PRO A 31 14.77 16.42 -6.75
C PRO A 31 16.12 15.70 -6.80
N GLY A 32 16.97 16.07 -7.75
CA GLY A 32 18.29 15.47 -7.94
C GLY A 32 18.34 14.16 -8.75
N LEU A 33 17.19 13.48 -8.95
CA LEU A 33 17.10 12.25 -9.77
C LEU A 33 16.36 12.48 -11.09
N THR A 34 15.21 13.14 -11.05
CA THR A 34 14.41 13.41 -12.25
C THR A 34 15.21 14.29 -13.24
N GLY A 35 15.30 13.84 -14.48
CA GLY A 35 16.13 14.45 -15.51
C GLY A 35 17.61 14.03 -15.50
N ASN A 36 18.09 13.39 -14.43
CA ASN A 36 19.46 12.87 -14.30
C ASN A 36 19.55 11.35 -14.43
N LEU A 37 18.43 10.64 -14.37
CA LEU A 37 18.37 9.18 -14.55
C LEU A 37 18.30 8.82 -16.03
N GLU A 38 19.43 8.36 -16.58
CA GLU A 38 19.59 8.06 -18.01
C GLU A 38 19.13 6.65 -18.36
N ALA A 39 19.53 5.65 -17.55
CA ALA A 39 19.23 4.25 -17.80
C ALA A 39 18.96 3.47 -16.52
N VAL A 40 18.05 2.50 -16.64
CA VAL A 40 17.85 1.41 -15.67
C VAL A 40 18.23 0.12 -16.38
N TYR A 41 19.32 -0.49 -15.96
CA TYR A 41 19.80 -1.77 -16.46
C TYR A 41 19.16 -2.89 -15.65
N GLU A 42 18.26 -3.62 -16.27
CA GLU A 42 17.55 -4.73 -15.63
C GLU A 42 18.28 -6.05 -15.96
N TYR A 43 18.87 -6.67 -14.94
CA TYR A 43 19.55 -7.96 -15.05
C TYR A 43 18.81 -9.04 -14.28
N ASP A 44 18.52 -10.16 -14.91
CA ASP A 44 17.84 -11.32 -14.29
C ASP A 44 18.32 -12.64 -14.89
N ILE A 45 17.71 -13.76 -14.49
CA ILE A 45 18.12 -15.13 -14.86
C ILE A 45 18.19 -15.40 -16.37
N ASP A 46 17.48 -14.63 -17.17
CA ASP A 46 17.46 -14.70 -18.64
C ASP A 46 18.43 -13.71 -19.30
N SER A 47 19.18 -12.94 -18.53
CA SER A 47 20.24 -12.07 -19.02
C SER A 47 21.55 -12.85 -19.19
N THR A 48 22.43 -12.35 -20.07
CA THR A 48 23.72 -13.00 -20.36
C THR A 48 24.86 -12.45 -19.49
N VAL A 49 26.00 -13.16 -19.47
CA VAL A 49 27.22 -12.67 -18.80
C VAL A 49 27.76 -11.42 -19.50
N GLU A 50 27.59 -11.33 -20.81
CA GLU A 50 27.96 -10.17 -21.62
C GLU A 50 27.12 -8.94 -21.25
N ASP A 51 25.83 -9.12 -20.91
CA ASP A 51 25.00 -8.04 -20.42
C ASP A 51 25.50 -7.55 -19.06
N LEU A 52 25.86 -8.46 -18.14
CA LEU A 52 26.45 -8.09 -16.85
C LEU A 52 27.74 -7.30 -17.03
N ASP A 53 28.64 -7.79 -17.90
CA ASP A 53 29.91 -7.16 -18.20
C ASP A 53 29.71 -5.73 -18.74
N ARG A 54 28.80 -5.56 -19.69
CA ARG A 54 28.44 -4.27 -20.26
C ARG A 54 27.85 -3.32 -19.20
N TYR A 55 26.91 -3.78 -18.37
CA TYR A 55 26.28 -2.93 -17.37
C TYR A 55 27.22 -2.54 -16.26
N CYS A 56 28.11 -3.44 -15.82
CA CYS A 56 29.13 -3.15 -14.81
C CYS A 56 30.19 -2.17 -15.30
N SER A 57 30.37 -2.02 -16.62
CA SER A 57 31.40 -1.12 -17.18
C SER A 57 31.08 0.36 -16.96
N ASP A 58 29.79 0.73 -16.83
CA ASP A 58 29.40 2.14 -16.83
C ASP A 58 28.20 2.49 -15.90
N CYS A 59 27.77 1.56 -15.03
CA CYS A 59 26.74 1.87 -14.04
C CYS A 59 27.29 2.78 -12.93
N ASP A 60 26.45 3.69 -12.45
CA ASP A 60 26.74 4.63 -11.37
C ASP A 60 26.27 4.14 -9.99
N PHE A 61 25.40 3.11 -9.96
CA PHE A 61 24.90 2.49 -8.74
C PHE A 61 24.39 1.07 -9.04
N VAL A 62 24.56 0.14 -8.10
CA VAL A 62 24.08 -1.22 -8.21
C VAL A 62 23.13 -1.58 -7.06
N PHE A 63 21.92 -2.03 -7.40
CA PHE A 63 21.02 -2.74 -6.49
C PHE A 63 21.14 -4.24 -6.74
N ASN A 64 21.89 -4.94 -5.89
CA ASN A 64 21.98 -6.39 -5.96
C ASN A 64 20.83 -7.05 -5.19
N LEU A 65 19.74 -7.33 -5.92
CA LEU A 65 18.52 -7.96 -5.39
C LEU A 65 18.38 -9.41 -5.82
N ALA A 66 19.27 -9.89 -6.70
CA ALA A 66 19.32 -11.29 -7.10
C ALA A 66 19.62 -12.19 -5.89
N GLY A 67 18.91 -13.31 -5.80
CA GLY A 67 19.14 -14.28 -4.75
C GLY A 67 18.13 -15.42 -4.79
N VAL A 68 18.51 -16.56 -4.21
CA VAL A 68 17.68 -17.76 -4.08
C VAL A 68 17.08 -17.84 -2.69
N ASN A 69 15.75 -17.95 -2.61
CA ASN A 69 15.00 -18.04 -1.36
C ASN A 69 14.39 -19.42 -1.09
N ARG A 70 14.15 -20.23 -2.14
CA ARG A 70 13.65 -21.61 -2.05
C ARG A 70 14.40 -22.48 -3.04
N PRO A 71 15.59 -22.96 -2.66
CA PRO A 71 16.36 -23.88 -3.48
C PRO A 71 15.77 -25.29 -3.46
N GLN A 72 16.18 -26.12 -4.40
CA GLN A 72 15.92 -27.56 -4.37
C GLN A 72 16.92 -28.28 -3.47
N THR A 73 18.16 -27.78 -3.39
CA THR A 73 19.22 -28.30 -2.51
C THR A 73 19.83 -27.16 -1.66
N PRO A 74 20.38 -27.46 -0.46
CA PRO A 74 21.02 -26.44 0.38
C PRO A 74 22.20 -25.71 -0.30
N GLU A 75 22.91 -26.39 -1.20
CA GLU A 75 24.05 -25.84 -1.94
C GLU A 75 23.64 -24.68 -2.86
N GLU A 76 22.42 -24.71 -3.39
CA GLU A 76 21.91 -23.66 -4.24
C GLU A 76 21.76 -22.31 -3.50
N PHE A 77 21.60 -22.32 -2.18
CA PHE A 77 21.65 -21.09 -1.40
C PHE A 77 23.01 -20.39 -1.53
N MET A 78 24.09 -21.15 -1.40
CA MET A 78 25.44 -20.58 -1.51
C MET A 78 25.73 -20.13 -2.94
N GLN A 79 25.39 -20.94 -3.94
CA GLN A 79 25.61 -20.58 -5.36
C GLN A 79 24.81 -19.34 -5.76
N GLY A 80 23.51 -19.29 -5.43
CA GLY A 80 22.60 -18.21 -5.83
C GLY A 80 22.78 -16.92 -5.05
N ASN A 81 23.17 -16.97 -3.77
CA ASN A 81 23.32 -15.77 -2.95
C ASN A 81 24.77 -15.29 -2.90
N PHE A 82 25.72 -16.16 -2.60
CA PHE A 82 27.14 -15.82 -2.51
C PHE A 82 27.82 -15.84 -3.89
N GLY A 83 27.62 -16.89 -4.69
CA GLY A 83 28.30 -17.06 -5.98
C GLY A 83 27.97 -15.97 -6.97
N PHE A 84 26.70 -15.58 -7.10
CA PHE A 84 26.31 -14.48 -7.98
C PHE A 84 26.84 -13.12 -7.46
N ALA A 85 26.79 -12.88 -6.15
CA ALA A 85 27.38 -11.65 -5.58
C ALA A 85 28.88 -11.56 -5.88
N SER A 86 29.64 -12.67 -5.78
CA SER A 86 31.06 -12.72 -6.14
C SER A 86 31.28 -12.36 -7.61
N LEU A 87 30.53 -12.99 -8.53
CA LEU A 87 30.60 -12.69 -9.97
C LEU A 87 30.35 -11.22 -10.28
N LEU A 88 29.33 -10.63 -9.68
CA LEU A 88 29.02 -9.21 -9.84
C LEU A 88 30.18 -8.31 -9.39
N LEU A 89 30.69 -8.54 -8.17
CA LEU A 89 31.79 -7.73 -7.62
C LEU A 89 33.10 -7.89 -8.39
N ASP A 90 33.42 -9.11 -8.85
CA ASP A 90 34.58 -9.40 -9.68
C ASP A 90 34.46 -8.70 -11.06
N THR A 91 33.24 -8.63 -11.61
CA THR A 91 32.98 -7.91 -12.87
C THR A 91 33.15 -6.40 -12.69
N LEU A 92 32.67 -5.81 -11.58
CA LEU A 92 32.93 -4.40 -11.25
C LEU A 92 34.42 -4.12 -11.09
N LYS A 93 35.16 -4.98 -10.38
CA LYS A 93 36.63 -4.87 -10.22
C LYS A 93 37.36 -4.94 -11.55
N LYS A 94 36.94 -5.84 -12.44
CA LYS A 94 37.50 -5.98 -13.81
C LYS A 94 37.44 -4.65 -14.59
N HIS A 95 36.37 -3.88 -14.43
CA HIS A 95 36.20 -2.57 -15.07
C HIS A 95 36.75 -1.40 -14.25
N GLY A 96 37.29 -1.65 -13.04
CA GLY A 96 37.70 -0.58 -12.13
C GLY A 96 36.53 0.30 -11.65
N ASN A 97 35.30 -0.21 -11.76
CA ASN A 97 34.10 0.51 -11.35
C ASN A 97 33.88 0.37 -9.83
N THR A 98 33.99 1.50 -9.11
CA THR A 98 33.83 1.58 -7.65
C THR A 98 32.52 2.28 -7.26
N CYS A 99 31.50 2.23 -8.12
CA CYS A 99 30.18 2.77 -7.80
C CYS A 99 29.59 2.14 -6.53
N PRO A 100 28.66 2.83 -5.83
CA PRO A 100 27.99 2.25 -4.67
C PRO A 100 27.24 0.96 -5.01
N VAL A 101 27.35 -0.04 -4.13
CA VAL A 101 26.65 -1.32 -4.28
C VAL A 101 25.80 -1.60 -3.06
N MET A 102 24.50 -1.79 -3.29
CA MET A 102 23.53 -2.22 -2.28
C MET A 102 23.27 -3.72 -2.42
N ILE A 103 23.21 -4.44 -1.31
CA ILE A 103 22.78 -5.85 -1.27
C ILE A 103 21.54 -6.03 -0.40
N SER A 104 20.57 -6.80 -0.93
CA SER A 104 19.43 -7.30 -0.17
C SER A 104 19.85 -8.51 0.68
N SER A 105 20.08 -8.29 1.96
CA SER A 105 20.25 -9.35 2.94
C SER A 105 18.92 -9.63 3.67
N SER A 106 18.97 -10.35 4.77
CA SER A 106 17.79 -10.72 5.55
C SER A 106 18.11 -10.63 7.04
N ILE A 107 17.09 -10.33 7.85
CA ILE A 107 17.18 -10.42 9.31
C ILE A 107 17.65 -11.82 9.77
N GLN A 108 17.45 -12.87 8.98
CA GLN A 108 17.94 -14.20 9.26
C GLN A 108 19.48 -14.29 9.24
N ALA A 109 20.17 -13.35 8.59
CA ALA A 109 21.64 -13.28 8.60
C ALA A 109 22.23 -12.85 9.95
N THR A 110 21.42 -12.40 10.90
CA THR A 110 21.87 -12.20 12.30
C THR A 110 22.28 -13.50 12.95
N LEU A 111 21.71 -14.63 12.53
CA LEU A 111 21.86 -15.96 13.12
C LEU A 111 21.55 -15.95 14.63
N ALA A 112 20.72 -15.03 15.09
CA ALA A 112 20.32 -14.87 16.48
C ALA A 112 18.90 -15.39 16.72
N GLY A 113 18.59 -15.76 17.97
CA GLY A 113 17.27 -16.24 18.37
C GLY A 113 16.78 -17.39 17.50
N ARG A 114 15.57 -17.29 16.94
CA ARG A 114 14.96 -18.33 16.10
C ARG A 114 15.70 -18.60 14.78
N PHE A 115 16.64 -17.76 14.41
CA PHE A 115 17.39 -17.88 13.16
C PHE A 115 18.76 -18.57 13.31
N GLY A 116 19.13 -19.02 14.51
CA GLY A 116 20.45 -19.61 14.80
C GLY A 116 20.88 -20.76 13.88
N ASN A 117 19.91 -21.54 13.38
CA ASN A 117 20.15 -22.68 12.49
C ASN A 117 19.73 -22.43 11.03
N SER A 118 19.53 -21.17 10.61
CA SER A 118 19.08 -20.84 9.26
C SER A 118 20.19 -21.00 8.22
N GLU A 119 20.09 -22.02 7.34
CA GLU A 119 20.99 -22.17 6.16
C GLU A 119 20.88 -20.95 5.24
N TYR A 120 19.67 -20.46 5.00
CA TYR A 120 19.42 -19.24 4.26
C TYR A 120 20.12 -18.04 4.94
N GLY A 121 19.99 -17.92 6.26
CA GLY A 121 20.68 -16.87 7.03
C GLY A 121 22.20 -16.95 6.88
N ARG A 122 22.79 -18.17 6.92
CA ARG A 122 24.24 -18.36 6.68
C ARG A 122 24.68 -17.92 5.30
N SER A 123 23.91 -18.27 4.25
CA SER A 123 24.24 -17.84 2.87
C SER A 123 24.15 -16.32 2.68
N LYS A 124 23.15 -15.69 3.30
CA LYS A 124 23.03 -14.22 3.27
C LYS A 124 24.18 -13.56 4.04
N LYS A 125 24.55 -14.07 5.20
CA LYS A 125 25.69 -13.56 5.97
C LYS A 125 27.01 -13.66 5.20
N ALA A 126 27.25 -14.78 4.50
CA ALA A 126 28.42 -14.90 3.64
C ALA A 126 28.48 -13.82 2.53
N GLY A 127 27.32 -13.50 1.94
CA GLY A 127 27.20 -12.37 1.00
C GLY A 127 27.48 -11.00 1.63
N GLU A 128 27.05 -10.79 2.90
CA GLU A 128 27.36 -9.54 3.63
C GLU A 128 28.86 -9.37 3.85
N GLU A 129 29.55 -10.41 4.29
CA GLU A 129 31.01 -10.36 4.53
C GLU A 129 31.76 -10.10 3.22
N LEU A 130 31.37 -10.74 2.12
CA LEU A 130 31.93 -10.48 0.80
C LEU A 130 31.79 -9.00 0.38
N MET A 131 30.62 -8.39 0.64
CA MET A 131 30.38 -6.97 0.38
C MET A 131 31.30 -6.07 1.21
N PHE A 132 31.46 -6.36 2.51
CA PHE A 132 32.35 -5.58 3.38
C PHE A 132 33.82 -5.70 2.96
N GLU A 133 34.28 -6.90 2.56
CA GLU A 133 35.61 -7.11 2.02
C GLU A 133 35.83 -6.32 0.73
N TYR A 134 34.86 -6.37 -0.20
CA TYR A 134 34.89 -5.59 -1.43
C TYR A 134 35.00 -4.08 -1.16
N GLY A 135 34.18 -3.56 -0.26
CA GLY A 135 34.23 -2.14 0.11
C GLY A 135 35.59 -1.74 0.72
N LYS A 136 36.19 -2.63 1.54
CA LYS A 136 37.51 -2.41 2.11
C LYS A 136 38.63 -2.44 1.06
N GLU A 137 38.54 -3.37 0.11
CA GLU A 137 39.54 -3.55 -0.97
C GLU A 137 39.52 -2.39 -1.99
N THR A 138 38.32 -1.98 -2.40
CA THR A 138 38.16 -1.06 -3.53
C THR A 138 37.87 0.40 -3.14
N GLY A 139 37.48 0.63 -1.89
CA GLY A 139 36.97 1.93 -1.42
C GLY A 139 35.51 2.21 -1.85
N ALA A 140 34.84 1.28 -2.52
CA ALA A 140 33.47 1.42 -2.92
C ALA A 140 32.53 1.51 -1.70
N LYS A 141 31.51 2.39 -1.79
CA LYS A 141 30.45 2.48 -0.78
C LYS A 141 29.57 1.22 -0.84
N VAL A 142 29.46 0.49 0.26
CA VAL A 142 28.59 -0.68 0.35
C VAL A 142 27.44 -0.43 1.30
N LEU A 143 26.23 -0.91 0.91
CA LEU A 143 24.96 -0.73 1.60
C LEU A 143 24.35 -2.12 1.84
N VAL A 144 24.41 -2.61 3.08
CA VAL A 144 23.92 -3.93 3.44
C VAL A 144 22.60 -3.80 4.19
N TYR A 145 21.49 -4.16 3.55
CA TYR A 145 20.15 -4.12 4.15
C TYR A 145 19.68 -5.49 4.57
N ARG A 146 19.39 -5.69 5.85
CA ARG A 146 18.75 -6.90 6.38
C ARG A 146 17.25 -6.72 6.43
N PHE A 147 16.55 -7.17 5.38
CA PHE A 147 15.11 -7.03 5.30
C PHE A 147 14.38 -7.96 6.29
N PRO A 148 13.32 -7.46 6.97
CA PRO A 148 12.32 -8.29 7.61
C PRO A 148 11.41 -8.94 6.57
N ASN A 149 10.23 -9.45 6.97
CA ASN A 149 9.29 -10.00 6.02
C ASN A 149 8.67 -8.90 5.15
N LEU A 150 8.77 -9.05 3.84
CA LEU A 150 8.25 -8.09 2.88
C LEU A 150 6.83 -8.45 2.43
N PHE A 151 6.02 -7.42 2.16
CA PHE A 151 4.69 -7.57 1.56
C PHE A 151 4.35 -6.41 0.63
N GLY A 152 3.38 -6.61 -0.25
CA GLY A 152 2.90 -5.61 -1.19
C GLY A 152 2.49 -6.21 -2.53
N LYS A 153 2.10 -5.33 -3.46
CA LYS A 153 1.71 -5.71 -4.83
C LYS A 153 2.82 -6.49 -5.54
N TRP A 154 2.42 -7.46 -6.38
CA TRP A 154 3.30 -8.32 -7.19
C TRP A 154 4.16 -9.32 -6.41
N CYS A 155 3.99 -9.44 -5.10
CA CYS A 155 4.61 -10.51 -4.34
C CYS A 155 3.97 -11.86 -4.75
N ARG A 156 4.80 -12.88 -5.02
CA ARG A 156 4.30 -14.20 -5.43
C ARG A 156 3.59 -14.91 -4.27
N PRO A 157 2.28 -15.21 -4.39
CA PRO A 157 1.56 -15.96 -3.38
C PRO A 157 2.03 -17.41 -3.33
N ASN A 158 1.76 -18.10 -2.23
CA ASN A 158 2.14 -19.50 -1.98
C ASN A 158 3.65 -19.77 -2.20
N TYR A 159 4.47 -18.75 -1.92
CA TYR A 159 5.92 -18.83 -2.04
C TYR A 159 6.60 -18.45 -0.71
N ASN A 160 6.98 -17.20 -0.48
CA ASN A 160 7.73 -16.78 0.71
C ASN A 160 7.05 -15.74 1.60
N SER A 161 5.83 -15.30 1.26
CA SER A 161 5.12 -14.29 2.04
C SER A 161 3.77 -14.84 2.52
N ALA A 162 3.58 -14.90 3.83
CA ALA A 162 2.30 -15.24 4.43
C ALA A 162 1.22 -14.21 4.03
N VAL A 163 1.56 -12.91 4.04
CA VAL A 163 0.63 -11.83 3.66
C VAL A 163 0.16 -12.00 2.21
N ALA A 164 1.09 -12.21 1.26
CA ALA A 164 0.74 -12.44 -0.14
C ALA A 164 -0.15 -13.67 -0.31
N THR A 165 0.16 -14.76 0.42
CA THR A 165 -0.63 -16.00 0.40
C THR A 165 -2.04 -15.78 0.96
N PHE A 166 -2.17 -15.10 2.10
CA PHE A 166 -3.47 -14.81 2.70
C PHE A 166 -4.30 -13.88 1.81
N CYS A 167 -3.72 -12.79 1.31
CA CYS A 167 -4.41 -11.88 0.39
C CYS A 167 -4.92 -12.61 -0.85
N HIS A 168 -4.05 -13.39 -1.51
CA HIS A 168 -4.41 -14.15 -2.70
C HIS A 168 -5.49 -15.20 -2.41
N ASN A 169 -5.31 -16.01 -1.36
CA ASN A 169 -6.23 -17.11 -1.08
C ASN A 169 -7.62 -16.57 -0.69
N ILE A 170 -7.70 -15.58 0.21
CA ILE A 170 -8.99 -14.98 0.61
C ILE A 170 -9.66 -14.28 -0.58
N ALA A 171 -8.91 -13.55 -1.40
CA ALA A 171 -9.45 -12.92 -2.61
C ALA A 171 -10.05 -13.93 -3.61
N ASN A 172 -9.51 -15.15 -3.65
CA ASN A 172 -9.93 -16.22 -4.56
C ASN A 172 -10.79 -17.31 -3.88
N ASP A 173 -11.33 -17.06 -2.69
CA ASP A 173 -12.14 -18.02 -1.89
C ASP A 173 -11.42 -19.35 -1.61
N LEU A 174 -10.08 -19.31 -1.56
CA LEU A 174 -9.26 -20.47 -1.23
C LEU A 174 -9.01 -20.54 0.28
N PRO A 175 -8.86 -21.74 0.85
CA PRO A 175 -8.58 -21.89 2.27
C PRO A 175 -7.21 -21.32 2.64
N ILE A 176 -7.13 -20.77 3.84
CA ILE A 176 -5.88 -20.40 4.50
C ILE A 176 -5.65 -21.28 5.72
N GLN A 177 -4.37 -21.46 6.06
CA GLN A 177 -3.98 -22.14 7.28
C GLN A 177 -3.12 -21.22 8.13
N VAL A 178 -3.53 -21.01 9.39
CA VAL A 178 -2.79 -20.24 10.40
C VAL A 178 -2.62 -21.15 11.61
N ASN A 179 -1.41 -21.66 11.81
CA ASN A 179 -1.13 -22.61 12.88
C ASN A 179 -1.22 -21.98 14.27
N ASP A 180 -0.73 -20.75 14.39
CA ASP A 180 -0.79 -19.96 15.61
C ASP A 180 -1.07 -18.50 15.27
N ARG A 181 -2.23 -18.00 15.66
CA ARG A 181 -2.68 -16.64 15.38
C ARG A 181 -1.95 -15.58 16.19
N SER A 182 -1.30 -15.96 17.30
CA SER A 182 -0.59 -15.05 18.22
C SER A 182 0.83 -14.71 17.75
N VAL A 183 1.35 -15.41 16.75
CA VAL A 183 2.69 -15.16 16.21
C VAL A 183 2.79 -13.75 15.66
N GLU A 184 3.63 -12.93 16.27
CA GLU A 184 3.95 -11.57 15.82
C GLU A 184 4.96 -11.62 14.67
N MET A 185 4.70 -10.83 13.65
CA MET A 185 5.58 -10.62 12.50
C MET A 185 6.01 -9.16 12.42
N GLU A 186 7.27 -8.93 12.10
CA GLU A 186 7.74 -7.65 11.63
C GLU A 186 7.65 -7.62 10.10
N LEU A 187 6.90 -6.67 9.58
CA LEU A 187 6.56 -6.53 8.17
C LEU A 187 7.04 -5.19 7.62
N LEU A 188 7.64 -5.23 6.43
CA LEU A 188 8.05 -4.06 5.68
C LEU A 188 7.27 -4.00 4.36
N TYR A 189 6.56 -2.89 4.15
CA TYR A 189 5.80 -2.66 2.93
C TYR A 189 6.73 -2.32 1.76
N ILE A 190 6.42 -2.84 0.58
CA ILE A 190 7.32 -2.75 -0.58
C ILE A 190 7.59 -1.30 -1.01
N ASP A 191 6.59 -0.41 -0.95
CA ASP A 191 6.81 0.96 -1.39
C ASP A 191 7.64 1.75 -0.36
N ASP A 192 7.51 1.49 0.95
CA ASP A 192 8.41 2.08 1.98
C ASP A 192 9.87 1.64 1.75
N LEU A 193 10.07 0.38 1.34
CA LEU A 193 11.41 -0.11 0.99
C LEU A 193 11.95 0.58 -0.27
N VAL A 194 11.11 0.75 -1.30
CA VAL A 194 11.51 1.45 -2.53
C VAL A 194 11.88 2.91 -2.24
N ASP A 195 11.13 3.59 -1.37
CA ASP A 195 11.44 4.96 -0.95
C ASP A 195 12.80 5.04 -0.23
N GLU A 196 13.11 4.08 0.66
CA GLU A 196 14.43 3.98 1.29
C GLU A 196 15.54 3.72 0.26
N MET A 197 15.30 2.85 -0.74
CA MET A 197 16.25 2.60 -1.82
C MET A 197 16.51 3.86 -2.66
N ILE A 198 15.48 4.66 -2.91
CA ILE A 198 15.62 5.95 -3.62
C ILE A 198 16.40 6.96 -2.75
N ALA A 199 16.15 7.00 -1.44
CA ALA A 199 16.93 7.80 -0.52
C ALA A 199 18.42 7.40 -0.52
N ALA A 200 18.69 6.10 -0.58
CA ALA A 200 20.04 5.54 -0.65
C ALA A 200 20.78 5.96 -1.95
N LEU A 201 20.09 6.06 -3.09
CA LEU A 201 20.66 6.61 -4.33
C LEU A 201 21.14 8.06 -4.15
N GLN A 202 20.48 8.82 -3.29
CA GLN A 202 20.84 10.21 -3.00
C GLN A 202 21.84 10.34 -1.85
N GLY A 203 22.32 9.23 -1.29
CA GLY A 203 23.24 9.21 -0.16
C GLY A 203 22.60 9.46 1.19
N ASN A 204 21.27 9.34 1.27
CA ASN A 204 20.44 9.58 2.47
C ASN A 204 19.97 8.27 3.11
N GLU A 205 20.72 7.19 2.96
CA GLU A 205 20.38 5.90 3.57
C GLU A 205 20.36 5.96 5.11
N HIS A 206 19.44 5.21 5.73
CA HIS A 206 19.41 5.05 7.17
C HIS A 206 20.39 3.96 7.62
N ARG A 207 21.30 4.30 8.55
CA ARG A 207 22.32 3.38 9.06
C ARG A 207 21.92 2.80 10.42
N CYS A 208 22.33 1.54 10.64
CA CYS A 208 22.09 0.85 11.91
C CYS A 208 23.22 -0.13 12.27
N ALA A 209 23.15 -0.57 13.52
CA ALA A 209 23.77 -1.78 14.04
C ALA A 209 22.69 -2.79 14.43
N TYR A 210 23.10 -3.98 14.85
CA TYR A 210 22.19 -5.01 15.36
C TYR A 210 22.63 -5.46 16.76
N ASP A 211 21.65 -5.52 17.68
CA ASP A 211 21.79 -6.21 18.96
C ASP A 211 20.87 -7.45 18.94
N GLY A 212 21.47 -8.62 18.74
CA GLY A 212 20.70 -9.82 18.40
C GLY A 212 19.96 -9.66 17.08
N ILE A 213 18.61 -9.62 17.13
CA ILE A 213 17.74 -9.37 15.98
C ILE A 213 17.23 -7.92 15.91
N ASP A 214 17.48 -7.14 16.96
CA ASP A 214 16.93 -5.79 17.08
C ASP A 214 17.79 -4.77 16.33
N VAL A 215 17.11 -3.86 15.63
CA VAL A 215 17.73 -2.75 14.91
C VAL A 215 18.06 -1.63 15.89
N VAL A 216 19.32 -1.21 15.91
CA VAL A 216 19.81 -0.06 16.69
C VAL A 216 20.20 1.04 15.71
N PRO A 217 19.35 2.08 15.51
CA PRO A 217 19.64 3.19 14.60
C PRO A 217 20.92 3.92 15.00
N VAL A 218 21.73 4.30 14.00
CA VAL A 218 22.95 5.11 14.19
C VAL A 218 22.72 6.48 13.57
N ILE A 219 22.75 7.52 14.40
CA ILE A 219 22.60 8.90 13.96
C ILE A 219 23.92 9.39 13.36
N ALA A 220 23.90 9.89 12.14
CA ALA A 220 25.06 10.46 11.47
C ALA A 220 25.69 11.57 12.35
N GLY A 221 26.98 11.46 12.66
CA GLY A 221 27.71 12.41 13.50
C GLY A 221 27.82 12.10 15.00
N SER A 222 27.18 11.04 15.50
CA SER A 222 27.40 10.57 16.86
C SER A 222 28.61 9.64 16.90
N THR A 223 29.70 10.10 17.48
CA THR A 223 30.81 9.22 17.89
C THR A 223 30.31 8.37 19.05
N SER A 224 30.12 7.07 18.77
CA SER A 224 29.93 6.00 19.76
C SER A 224 28.90 6.26 20.86
N SER A 225 27.64 5.91 20.63
CA SER A 225 26.78 5.52 21.76
C SER A 225 27.07 4.05 22.10
N VAL A 226 28.01 3.83 23.01
CA VAL A 226 28.17 2.52 23.65
C VAL A 226 26.96 2.30 24.55
N ILE A 227 26.00 1.49 24.08
CA ILE A 227 24.95 0.98 24.97
C ILE A 227 25.64 -0.02 25.90
N ALA A 228 25.71 0.31 27.18
CA ALA A 228 26.33 -0.55 28.20
C ALA A 228 25.60 -1.89 28.22
N GLY A 229 26.33 -2.99 27.89
CA GLY A 229 25.83 -4.36 27.90
C GLY A 229 25.53 -4.98 26.54
N SER A 230 25.73 -4.28 25.42
CA SER A 230 25.52 -4.82 24.06
C SER A 230 26.73 -5.70 23.65
N THR A 231 26.45 -6.89 23.10
CA THR A 231 27.44 -7.80 22.52
C THR A 231 27.58 -7.67 21.00
N GLY A 232 26.89 -6.72 20.38
CA GLY A 232 26.78 -6.53 18.92
C GLY A 232 27.81 -5.56 18.33
N ASP A 233 27.95 -5.59 16.99
CA ASP A 233 28.75 -4.64 16.22
C ASP A 233 27.98 -3.33 16.05
N LEU A 234 28.30 -2.32 16.83
CA LEU A 234 27.65 -1.00 16.86
C LEU A 234 28.25 0.02 15.87
N THR A 235 29.01 -0.43 14.86
CA THR A 235 29.70 0.47 13.94
C THR A 235 28.81 1.16 12.91
N GLY A 236 27.50 0.83 12.85
CA GLY A 236 26.58 1.41 11.87
C GLY A 236 26.86 0.97 10.41
N ARG A 237 27.48 -0.18 10.23
CA ARG A 237 27.83 -0.70 8.91
C ARG A 237 26.66 -1.24 8.10
N TYR A 238 25.52 -1.49 8.75
CA TYR A 238 24.28 -1.93 8.11
C TYR A 238 23.35 -0.77 7.78
N CYS A 239 22.37 -1.06 6.93
CA CYS A 239 21.28 -0.15 6.61
C CYS A 239 19.94 -0.79 6.97
N TYR A 240 18.92 0.04 7.21
CA TYR A 240 17.58 -0.42 7.51
C TYR A 240 16.52 0.53 6.93
N CYS A 241 15.30 0.03 6.76
CA CYS A 241 14.15 0.88 6.47
C CYS A 241 13.48 1.27 7.80
N PRO A 242 13.29 2.58 8.07
CA PRO A 242 12.78 3.03 9.37
C PRO A 242 11.28 2.75 9.58
N VAL A 243 10.55 2.41 8.52
CA VAL A 243 9.11 2.16 8.57
C VAL A 243 8.83 0.66 8.49
N THR A 244 8.59 0.04 9.65
CA THR A 244 8.13 -1.35 9.75
C THR A 244 6.85 -1.43 10.59
N HIS A 245 6.16 -2.57 10.49
CA HIS A 245 4.91 -2.83 11.22
C HIS A 245 5.04 -4.15 11.98
N LYS A 246 4.78 -4.12 13.30
CA LYS A 246 4.66 -5.31 14.14
C LYS A 246 3.20 -5.64 14.32
N ILE A 247 2.81 -6.85 13.93
CA ILE A 247 1.42 -7.30 13.93
C ILE A 247 1.34 -8.82 14.00
N THR A 248 0.29 -9.35 14.60
CA THR A 248 0.08 -10.79 14.69
C THR A 248 -0.53 -11.38 13.41
N LEU A 249 -0.28 -12.66 13.16
CA LEU A 249 -0.91 -13.38 12.04
C LEU A 249 -2.44 -13.33 12.12
N GLY A 250 -3.01 -13.36 13.34
CA GLY A 250 -4.44 -13.26 13.57
C GLY A 250 -5.02 -11.92 13.10
N GLU A 251 -4.41 -10.81 13.50
CA GLU A 251 -4.84 -9.46 13.10
C GLU A 251 -4.74 -9.25 11.58
N ILE A 252 -3.68 -9.76 10.92
CA ILE A 252 -3.57 -9.71 9.46
C ILE A 252 -4.76 -10.39 8.80
N VAL A 253 -5.10 -11.60 9.25
CA VAL A 253 -6.19 -12.40 8.69
C VAL A 253 -7.54 -11.73 8.92
N ASP A 254 -7.80 -11.22 10.11
CA ASP A 254 -9.06 -10.54 10.45
C ASP A 254 -9.26 -9.28 9.59
N LEU A 255 -8.18 -8.49 9.38
CA LEU A 255 -8.23 -7.34 8.48
C LEU A 255 -8.56 -7.77 7.04
N ILE A 256 -7.90 -8.80 6.50
CA ILE A 256 -8.14 -9.23 5.11
C ILE A 256 -9.58 -9.74 4.94
N TYR A 257 -10.13 -10.48 5.91
CA TYR A 257 -11.53 -10.89 5.85
C TYR A 257 -12.49 -9.71 5.94
N SER A 258 -12.18 -8.70 6.76
CA SER A 258 -12.99 -7.48 6.80
C SER A 258 -13.00 -6.74 5.46
N PHE A 259 -11.88 -6.74 4.74
CA PHE A 259 -11.79 -6.18 3.39
C PHE A 259 -12.61 -6.98 2.37
N ALA A 260 -12.60 -8.31 2.47
CA ALA A 260 -13.38 -9.19 1.59
C ALA A 260 -14.90 -9.02 1.76
N GLU A 261 -15.36 -8.58 2.92
CA GLU A 261 -16.78 -8.32 3.19
C GLU A 261 -17.26 -6.95 2.66
N GLN A 262 -16.37 -6.05 2.28
CA GLN A 262 -16.69 -4.70 1.82
C GLN A 262 -17.76 -4.67 0.71
N PRO A 263 -17.73 -5.50 -0.35
CA PRO A 263 -18.76 -5.49 -1.39
C PRO A 263 -20.17 -5.84 -0.90
N LYS A 264 -20.30 -6.56 0.22
CA LYS A 264 -21.57 -6.94 0.83
C LYS A 264 -22.07 -5.90 1.83
N THR A 265 -21.16 -5.36 2.62
CA THR A 265 -21.48 -4.41 3.70
C THR A 265 -21.48 -2.96 3.22
N LEU A 266 -20.86 -2.67 2.08
CA LEU A 266 -20.53 -1.34 1.55
C LEU A 266 -19.65 -0.52 2.51
N MET A 267 -19.13 -1.12 3.59
CA MET A 267 -18.34 -0.45 4.60
C MET A 267 -16.92 -0.20 4.09
N ILE A 268 -16.53 1.06 4.02
CA ILE A 268 -15.13 1.44 3.73
C ILE A 268 -14.28 1.06 4.97
N PRO A 269 -13.18 0.29 4.80
CA PRO A 269 -12.28 -0.02 5.91
C PRO A 269 -11.66 1.24 6.51
N GLU A 270 -11.33 1.19 7.80
CA GLU A 270 -10.52 2.24 8.43
C GLU A 270 -9.07 2.11 7.96
N ILE A 271 -8.66 3.05 7.12
CA ILE A 271 -7.35 3.06 6.47
C ILE A 271 -6.64 4.41 6.67
N PRO A 272 -6.25 4.77 7.91
CA PRO A 272 -5.54 6.02 8.16
C PRO A 272 -4.27 6.12 7.30
N GLU A 273 -3.85 7.34 7.01
CA GLU A 273 -2.64 7.58 6.23
C GLU A 273 -1.42 6.89 6.86
N ASN A 274 -0.61 6.25 6.01
CA ASN A 274 0.58 5.48 6.40
C ASN A 274 0.33 4.28 7.35
N SER A 275 -0.95 3.93 7.62
CA SER A 275 -1.27 2.78 8.46
C SER A 275 -0.97 1.45 7.78
N PHE A 276 -0.72 0.42 8.61
CA PHE A 276 -0.63 -0.96 8.12
C PHE A 276 -1.89 -1.39 7.36
N ALA A 277 -3.07 -1.04 7.88
CA ALA A 277 -4.34 -1.38 7.26
C ALA A 277 -4.48 -0.82 5.83
N LYS A 278 -4.06 0.45 5.59
CA LYS A 278 -4.03 1.04 4.24
C LYS A 278 -3.13 0.25 3.28
N LYS A 279 -1.92 -0.07 3.72
CA LYS A 279 -0.93 -0.83 2.95
C LYS A 279 -1.40 -2.26 2.67
N LEU A 280 -2.01 -2.90 3.68
CA LEU A 280 -2.57 -4.24 3.54
C LEU A 280 -3.78 -4.26 2.61
N TYR A 281 -4.67 -3.27 2.70
CA TYR A 281 -5.83 -3.17 1.81
C TYR A 281 -5.41 -3.00 0.35
N SER A 282 -4.46 -2.11 0.07
CA SER A 282 -3.88 -1.94 -1.27
C SER A 282 -3.24 -3.24 -1.78
N THR A 283 -2.57 -3.98 -0.89
CA THR A 283 -2.02 -5.29 -1.21
C THR A 283 -3.11 -6.29 -1.55
N TYR A 284 -4.16 -6.40 -0.70
CA TYR A 284 -5.31 -7.29 -0.92
C TYR A 284 -5.99 -7.02 -2.27
N LEU A 285 -6.28 -5.75 -2.57
CA LEU A 285 -6.92 -5.36 -3.84
C LEU A 285 -6.10 -5.79 -5.07
N SER A 286 -4.77 -5.81 -4.96
CA SER A 286 -3.88 -6.24 -6.05
C SER A 286 -3.96 -7.73 -6.38
N TYR A 287 -4.62 -8.54 -5.52
CA TYR A 287 -4.85 -9.97 -5.72
C TYR A 287 -6.30 -10.32 -6.10
N LEU A 288 -7.18 -9.33 -6.22
CA LEU A 288 -8.56 -9.60 -6.64
C LEU A 288 -8.59 -10.24 -8.03
N PRO A 289 -9.27 -11.36 -8.20
CA PRO A 289 -9.52 -11.93 -9.52
C PRO A 289 -10.46 -11.00 -10.31
N LYS A 290 -10.36 -11.03 -11.63
CA LYS A 290 -11.09 -10.15 -12.54
C LYS A 290 -12.60 -10.08 -12.23
N GLU A 291 -13.18 -11.19 -11.85
CA GLU A 291 -14.61 -11.37 -11.59
C GLU A 291 -15.07 -10.64 -10.31
N LYS A 292 -14.14 -10.31 -9.40
CA LYS A 292 -14.41 -9.60 -8.14
C LYS A 292 -14.03 -8.11 -8.15
N VAL A 293 -13.42 -7.62 -9.24
CA VAL A 293 -13.06 -6.20 -9.37
C VAL A 293 -14.30 -5.32 -9.46
N SER A 294 -15.40 -5.84 -10.04
CA SER A 294 -16.68 -5.14 -10.15
C SER A 294 -17.77 -5.94 -9.44
N PHE A 295 -18.60 -5.27 -8.70
CA PHE A 295 -19.74 -5.88 -8.00
C PHE A 295 -20.99 -5.01 -8.14
N PRO A 296 -22.20 -5.61 -8.28
CA PRO A 296 -23.44 -4.86 -8.42
C PRO A 296 -23.86 -4.23 -7.08
N LEU A 297 -24.36 -3.00 -7.14
CA LEU A 297 -25.03 -2.36 -6.02
C LEU A 297 -26.54 -2.64 -6.07
N LYS A 298 -27.17 -2.79 -4.90
CA LYS A 298 -28.59 -3.02 -4.80
C LYS A 298 -29.37 -1.72 -5.11
N MET A 299 -30.03 -1.69 -6.24
CA MET A 299 -30.93 -0.60 -6.62
C MET A 299 -32.34 -0.88 -6.05
N ASN A 300 -32.87 0.01 -5.23
CA ASN A 300 -34.26 0.01 -4.80
C ASN A 300 -35.06 0.85 -5.79
N VAL A 301 -35.78 0.19 -6.71
CA VAL A 301 -36.48 0.83 -7.83
C VAL A 301 -37.99 0.81 -7.59
N ASP A 302 -38.67 1.95 -7.81
CA ASP A 302 -40.14 2.08 -7.79
C ASP A 302 -40.65 3.00 -8.94
N ALA A 303 -41.91 3.34 -8.92
CA ALA A 303 -42.52 4.21 -9.94
C ALA A 303 -41.88 5.61 -9.98
N ARG A 304 -41.34 6.07 -8.87
CA ARG A 304 -40.74 7.40 -8.70
C ARG A 304 -39.27 7.49 -9.19
N GLY A 305 -38.60 6.35 -9.38
CA GLY A 305 -37.19 6.29 -9.77
C GLY A 305 -36.43 5.22 -8.99
N SER A 306 -35.23 5.55 -8.51
CA SER A 306 -34.42 4.60 -7.73
C SER A 306 -33.68 5.27 -6.58
N PHE A 307 -33.32 4.44 -5.59
CA PHE A 307 -32.41 4.78 -4.50
C PHE A 307 -31.39 3.67 -4.35
N THR A 308 -30.09 4.03 -4.26
CA THR A 308 -28.99 3.09 -4.20
C THR A 308 -27.96 3.56 -3.17
N GLU A 309 -27.67 2.72 -2.18
CA GLU A 309 -26.58 2.94 -1.25
C GLU A 309 -25.27 2.64 -1.97
N LEU A 310 -24.29 3.54 -1.84
CA LEU A 310 -22.99 3.43 -2.50
C LEU A 310 -21.90 2.97 -1.54
N VAL A 311 -21.81 3.62 -0.37
CA VAL A 311 -20.75 3.44 0.61
C VAL A 311 -21.28 3.73 2.01
N HIS A 312 -20.78 2.96 2.98
CA HIS A 312 -20.93 3.22 4.41
C HIS A 312 -19.57 3.56 5.03
N THR A 313 -19.55 4.43 6.03
CA THR A 313 -18.33 4.77 6.80
C THR A 313 -18.39 4.22 8.20
N LEU A 314 -17.24 3.94 8.82
CA LEU A 314 -17.16 3.34 10.17
C LEU A 314 -17.79 4.22 11.26
N ASN A 315 -17.81 5.53 11.08
CA ASN A 315 -18.50 6.47 11.96
C ASN A 315 -19.98 6.69 11.56
N CYS A 316 -20.58 5.62 11.05
CA CYS A 316 -22.02 5.50 10.73
C CYS A 316 -22.55 6.36 9.59
N GLY A 317 -21.68 6.98 8.78
CA GLY A 317 -22.12 7.74 7.61
C GLY A 317 -22.54 6.83 6.44
N GLN A 318 -23.49 7.33 5.63
CA GLN A 318 -24.00 6.67 4.42
C GLN A 318 -23.95 7.65 3.24
N VAL A 319 -23.35 7.21 2.13
CA VAL A 319 -23.44 7.91 0.83
C VAL A 319 -24.37 7.11 -0.06
N SER A 320 -25.32 7.79 -0.69
CA SER A 320 -26.29 7.17 -1.59
C SER A 320 -26.54 8.03 -2.82
N ILE A 321 -27.13 7.43 -3.84
CA ILE A 321 -27.61 8.13 -5.03
C ILE A 321 -29.13 7.94 -5.16
N ASN A 322 -29.82 9.03 -5.43
CA ASN A 322 -31.25 9.06 -5.69
C ASN A 322 -31.49 9.55 -7.12
N ILE A 323 -32.27 8.79 -7.88
CA ILE A 323 -32.72 9.16 -9.20
C ILE A 323 -34.23 9.37 -9.12
N SER A 324 -34.70 10.61 -9.39
CA SER A 324 -36.09 10.95 -9.43
C SER A 324 -36.53 11.17 -10.89
N LYS A 325 -37.58 10.48 -11.30
CA LYS A 325 -38.19 10.68 -12.63
C LYS A 325 -38.77 12.09 -12.78
N PRO A 326 -39.09 12.52 -14.02
CA PRO A 326 -39.72 13.82 -14.30
C PRO A 326 -40.96 14.10 -13.42
N GLY A 327 -41.06 15.30 -12.87
CA GLY A 327 -42.18 15.76 -12.03
C GLY A 327 -42.32 15.09 -10.66
N ILE A 328 -41.40 14.21 -10.25
CA ILE A 328 -41.51 13.45 -8.99
C ILE A 328 -40.97 14.26 -7.80
N THR A 329 -41.77 14.26 -6.74
CA THR A 329 -41.38 14.73 -5.41
C THR A 329 -41.00 13.53 -4.50
N LYS A 330 -39.88 13.61 -3.82
CA LYS A 330 -39.42 12.65 -2.79
C LYS A 330 -39.10 13.37 -1.49
N GLY A 331 -39.03 12.65 -0.37
CA GLY A 331 -38.86 13.20 0.97
C GLY A 331 -40.20 13.30 1.70
N GLN A 332 -40.64 14.49 2.11
CA GLN A 332 -41.83 14.75 2.91
C GLN A 332 -41.69 14.16 4.34
N HIS A 333 -40.54 14.43 4.95
CA HIS A 333 -40.25 13.97 6.30
C HIS A 333 -39.22 14.85 6.99
N TRP A 334 -39.10 14.70 8.30
CA TRP A 334 -38.12 15.39 9.10
C TRP A 334 -37.38 14.44 10.06
N HIS A 335 -36.29 14.91 10.65
CA HIS A 335 -35.40 14.18 11.54
C HIS A 335 -35.13 14.94 12.83
N ASN A 336 -34.80 14.23 13.94
CA ASN A 336 -34.36 14.85 15.20
C ASN A 336 -32.84 15.16 15.17
N THR A 337 -32.04 14.12 15.04
CA THR A 337 -30.56 14.18 15.10
C THR A 337 -29.89 13.73 13.82
N LYS A 338 -30.60 12.94 13.04
CA LYS A 338 -30.16 12.58 11.70
C LYS A 338 -30.16 13.82 10.84
N TRP A 339 -29.03 14.07 10.17
CA TRP A 339 -28.92 15.16 9.20
C TRP A 339 -28.37 14.63 7.90
N GLU A 340 -28.79 15.28 6.84
CA GLU A 340 -28.41 14.92 5.49
C GLU A 340 -27.95 16.17 4.73
N PHE A 341 -27.21 15.98 3.65
CA PHE A 341 -27.10 17.00 2.63
C PHE A 341 -27.26 16.38 1.25
N PHE A 342 -27.87 17.14 0.35
CA PHE A 342 -28.16 16.73 -0.99
C PHE A 342 -27.33 17.55 -1.97
N ILE A 343 -26.78 16.86 -2.99
CA ILE A 343 -25.97 17.44 -4.04
C ILE A 343 -26.57 16.98 -5.37
N VAL A 344 -27.23 17.88 -6.09
CA VAL A 344 -27.73 17.58 -7.43
C VAL A 344 -26.58 17.61 -8.42
N VAL A 345 -26.37 16.50 -9.14
CA VAL A 345 -25.26 16.31 -10.08
C VAL A 345 -25.72 16.23 -11.55
N SER A 346 -27.04 16.06 -11.78
CA SER A 346 -27.64 16.10 -13.11
C SER A 346 -29.13 16.42 -12.99
N GLY A 347 -29.66 17.15 -13.96
CA GLY A 347 -31.07 17.61 -14.00
C GLY A 347 -31.28 18.93 -13.26
N HIS A 348 -32.54 19.32 -13.09
CA HIS A 348 -32.97 20.57 -12.49
C HIS A 348 -34.05 20.29 -11.45
N GLY A 349 -33.87 20.76 -10.23
CA GLY A 349 -34.76 20.46 -9.12
C GLY A 349 -34.97 21.61 -8.13
N LEU A 350 -35.92 21.40 -7.24
CA LEU A 350 -36.20 22.29 -6.11
C LEU A 350 -36.16 21.50 -4.81
N ILE A 351 -35.34 21.95 -3.88
CA ILE A 351 -35.33 21.45 -2.48
C ILE A 351 -36.14 22.45 -1.65
N GLN A 352 -37.12 21.95 -0.92
CA GLN A 352 -37.92 22.75 0.01
C GLN A 352 -37.71 22.25 1.44
N GLN A 353 -37.67 23.19 2.37
CA GLN A 353 -37.58 22.89 3.79
C GLN A 353 -38.52 23.80 4.58
N ARG A 354 -39.25 23.25 5.55
CA ARG A 354 -40.13 23.97 6.44
C ARG A 354 -39.90 23.51 7.88
N ARG A 355 -39.66 24.48 8.79
CA ARG A 355 -39.57 24.14 10.22
C ARG A 355 -40.87 23.51 10.70
N VAL A 356 -40.80 22.42 11.44
CA VAL A 356 -41.98 21.81 12.04
C VAL A 356 -42.70 22.81 12.94
N GLY A 357 -44.00 22.99 12.70
CA GLY A 357 -44.82 23.97 13.41
C GLY A 357 -44.71 25.42 12.88
N SER A 358 -44.14 25.63 11.71
CA SER A 358 -44.08 26.94 11.01
C SER A 358 -44.69 26.82 9.62
N ASP A 359 -45.11 27.95 9.06
CA ASP A 359 -45.65 28.02 7.69
C ASP A 359 -44.60 28.54 6.68
N GLU A 360 -43.44 28.98 7.15
CA GLU A 360 -42.35 29.50 6.30
C GLU A 360 -41.63 28.39 5.58
N ILE A 361 -41.60 28.43 4.24
CA ILE A 361 -40.92 27.48 3.37
C ILE A 361 -39.62 28.09 2.82
N LEU A 362 -38.51 27.45 3.06
CA LEU A 362 -37.22 27.76 2.45
C LEU A 362 -37.12 27.01 1.12
N ASN A 363 -36.81 27.70 0.02
CA ASN A 363 -36.70 27.14 -1.31
C ASN A 363 -35.26 27.25 -1.82
N PHE A 364 -34.69 26.13 -2.30
CA PHE A 364 -33.37 26.06 -2.89
C PHE A 364 -33.49 25.43 -4.29
N GLU A 365 -33.42 26.26 -5.33
CA GLU A 365 -33.36 25.79 -6.71
C GLU A 365 -31.95 25.26 -7.01
N VAL A 366 -31.83 24.02 -7.51
CA VAL A 366 -30.60 23.27 -7.69
C VAL A 366 -30.48 22.64 -9.05
N SER A 367 -29.27 22.56 -9.60
CA SER A 367 -29.05 21.95 -10.91
C SER A 367 -27.69 21.27 -11.01
N GLY A 368 -27.57 20.35 -11.97
CA GLY A 368 -26.28 19.74 -12.31
C GLY A 368 -25.26 20.68 -12.96
N ASP A 369 -25.72 21.84 -13.47
CA ASP A 369 -24.86 22.87 -14.08
C ASP A 369 -24.10 23.69 -13.02
N LYS A 370 -24.67 23.79 -11.82
CA LYS A 370 -24.07 24.45 -10.66
C LYS A 370 -24.20 23.55 -9.46
N ILE A 371 -23.13 22.78 -9.17
CA ILE A 371 -23.14 21.80 -8.09
C ILE A 371 -23.01 22.49 -6.74
N GLU A 372 -24.07 22.39 -5.93
CA GLU A 372 -24.15 22.95 -4.58
C GLU A 372 -24.64 21.88 -3.60
N ALA A 373 -24.16 21.95 -2.36
CA ALA A 373 -24.66 21.10 -1.28
C ALA A 373 -25.71 21.87 -0.47
N VAL A 374 -26.88 21.28 -0.27
CA VAL A 374 -27.96 21.82 0.57
C VAL A 374 -28.12 20.93 1.78
N HIS A 375 -27.93 21.48 2.99
CA HIS A 375 -28.17 20.76 4.24
C HIS A 375 -29.66 20.59 4.52
N MET A 376 -30.08 19.36 4.82
CA MET A 376 -31.39 19.08 5.41
C MET A 376 -31.29 19.28 6.92
N LEU A 377 -31.99 20.29 7.41
CA LEU A 377 -31.88 20.74 8.80
C LEU A 377 -32.67 19.84 9.75
N PRO A 378 -32.11 19.38 10.88
CA PRO A 378 -32.89 18.70 11.91
C PRO A 378 -34.05 19.56 12.40
N GLY A 379 -35.23 18.93 12.59
CA GLY A 379 -36.46 19.66 12.96
C GLY A 379 -37.13 20.42 11.80
N TYR A 380 -36.66 20.24 10.55
CA TYR A 380 -37.30 20.74 9.36
C TYR A 380 -37.81 19.59 8.49
N THR A 381 -39.09 19.61 8.11
CA THR A 381 -39.58 18.75 7.05
C THR A 381 -39.00 19.18 5.73
N HIS A 382 -38.60 18.26 4.89
CA HIS A 382 -37.97 18.55 3.62
C HIS A 382 -38.45 17.63 2.49
N ASN A 383 -38.30 18.12 1.29
CA ASN A 383 -38.52 17.37 0.06
C ASN A 383 -37.53 17.79 -1.04
N ILE A 384 -37.47 16.99 -2.08
CA ILE A 384 -36.81 17.34 -3.35
C ILE A 384 -37.73 17.03 -4.52
N ILE A 385 -37.91 18.01 -5.40
CA ILE A 385 -38.82 17.99 -6.53
C ILE A 385 -37.99 18.01 -7.82
N ASN A 386 -38.24 17.08 -8.73
CA ASN A 386 -37.72 17.18 -10.10
C ASN A 386 -38.59 18.13 -10.91
N LEU A 387 -38.02 19.27 -11.31
CA LEU A 387 -38.72 20.30 -12.07
C LEU A 387 -38.77 20.04 -13.59
N SER A 388 -38.05 19.06 -14.09
CA SER A 388 -38.06 18.69 -15.51
C SER A 388 -39.25 17.78 -15.83
N ASP A 389 -39.80 17.99 -17.01
CA ASP A 389 -40.87 17.14 -17.60
C ASP A 389 -40.29 15.95 -18.39
N THR A 390 -39.01 15.96 -18.69
CA THR A 390 -38.36 14.98 -19.59
C THR A 390 -37.14 14.28 -19.03
N GLU A 391 -36.41 14.92 -18.10
CA GLU A 391 -35.12 14.44 -17.62
C GLU A 391 -35.18 13.97 -16.17
N ASN A 392 -34.36 12.98 -15.84
CA ASN A 392 -34.20 12.53 -14.46
C ASN A 392 -33.41 13.57 -13.67
N LEU A 393 -33.76 13.71 -12.39
CA LEU A 393 -32.97 14.43 -11.41
C LEU A 393 -32.08 13.43 -10.67
N VAL A 394 -30.78 13.63 -10.71
CA VAL A 394 -29.78 12.76 -10.04
C VAL A 394 -29.17 13.51 -8.86
N THR A 395 -29.37 12.96 -7.66
CA THR A 395 -28.92 13.55 -6.39
C THR A 395 -27.99 12.60 -5.66
N VAL A 396 -26.79 13.04 -5.34
CA VAL A 396 -25.92 12.38 -4.37
C VAL A 396 -26.33 12.86 -2.98
N MET A 397 -26.46 11.94 -2.05
CA MET A 397 -26.91 12.20 -0.69
C MET A 397 -25.91 11.68 0.29
N TYR A 398 -25.59 12.47 1.31
CA TYR A 398 -24.86 12.00 2.49
C TYR A 398 -25.80 12.04 3.70
N CYS A 399 -25.71 11.02 4.52
CA CYS A 399 -26.38 10.96 5.82
C CYS A 399 -25.37 10.61 6.90
N ASN A 400 -25.48 11.24 8.08
CA ASN A 400 -24.56 11.00 9.21
C ASN A 400 -24.77 9.65 9.88
N GLU A 401 -25.79 8.88 9.50
CA GLU A 401 -26.05 7.54 10.03
C GLU A 401 -26.63 6.62 8.95
N ILE A 402 -26.36 5.31 9.11
CA ILE A 402 -26.92 4.27 8.25
C ILE A 402 -28.39 4.08 8.62
N PHE A 403 -29.27 3.93 7.64
CA PHE A 403 -30.69 3.72 7.86
C PHE A 403 -30.96 2.46 8.70
N ASN A 404 -31.62 2.63 9.83
CA ASN A 404 -32.08 1.55 10.70
C ASN A 404 -33.61 1.48 10.73
N PRO A 405 -34.26 0.47 10.13
CA PRO A 405 -35.72 0.38 10.09
C PRO A 405 -36.38 0.19 11.49
N GLN A 406 -35.62 -0.24 12.50
CA GLN A 406 -36.11 -0.38 13.88
C GLN A 406 -36.07 0.93 14.67
N LYS A 407 -35.20 1.89 14.23
CA LYS A 407 -35.05 3.22 14.82
C LYS A 407 -34.71 4.22 13.72
N PRO A 408 -35.68 4.57 12.85
CA PRO A 408 -35.38 5.26 11.60
C PRO A 408 -35.07 6.75 11.77
N ASP A 409 -35.38 7.38 12.92
CA ASP A 409 -35.32 8.87 13.13
C ASP A 409 -35.84 9.64 11.88
N THR A 410 -36.98 9.19 11.33
CA THR A 410 -37.58 9.73 10.13
C THR A 410 -39.09 9.78 10.33
N TYR A 411 -39.66 10.98 10.30
CA TYR A 411 -41.07 11.23 10.60
C TYR A 411 -41.73 11.90 9.41
N PHE A 412 -42.76 11.25 8.89
CA PHE A 412 -43.50 11.77 7.74
C PHE A 412 -44.25 13.05 8.12
N GLU A 413 -44.02 14.11 7.35
CA GLU A 413 -44.74 15.36 7.41
C GLU A 413 -44.56 16.11 6.07
N PRO A 414 -45.64 16.46 5.32
CA PRO A 414 -45.53 17.25 4.10
C PRO A 414 -44.91 18.63 4.35
N VAL A 415 -44.17 19.13 3.36
CA VAL A 415 -43.65 20.51 3.40
C VAL A 415 -44.77 21.51 3.14
N GLU A 416 -45.72 21.19 2.26
CA GLU A 416 -46.91 21.99 1.89
C GLU A 416 -48.19 21.35 2.40
#